data_537b4e541cd937e3ae6cf90066e51d5e
#
_entry.id   537b4e541cd937e3ae6cf90066e51d5e
#
_cell.length_a   1.000
_cell.length_b   1.000
_cell.length_c   1.000
_cell.angle_alpha   90.00
_cell.angle_beta   90.00
_cell.angle_gamma   90.00
#
_symmetry.space_group_name_H-M   'P 1'
#
loop_
_entity.id
_entity.type
_entity.pdbx_description
1 polymer ?
#
loop_
_entity_poly.entity_id
_entity_poly.type
_entity_poly.pdbx_seq_one_letter_code
_entity_poly.pdbx_strand_id
1 'polypeptide(L)'
;MVDKIVEPSVHCQPTVNRYFMKTTELTNWEKSGKYVKLGKFQHQVFYKDIGNKDAEPLKTLLLLHGFPESSYSYHKVIPALAKHFERVVVFDMIGYGLSDKPYENYAYSLIEQADIALQIWHHVGVKGGHLLSHDMGDSVATELVTRHVSHLIPGWFSAGFQSFTFTNGSMVLDLAKLRITQKILLSKRGRLMSNFSTFGIFNQQIRSAHGNDKLSDDDIKLLWDNVVQQDGNKKTYLMIKYLNDRKRFEKTRWLPALSQVTLPIHICWGEADNVARVTMAHYLKKNVCPSAVLTLMPGVGHFCQLGSPEIWAESVLGFYQKL
;
A
#
# COMPACT_ATOMS: atom_id res chain seq x y z
N MET A 1 23.94 40.59 -46.47
CA MET A 1 23.79 40.88 -45.05
C MET A 1 22.93 39.73 -44.51
N VAL A 2 23.55 38.83 -43.81
CA VAL A 2 22.86 37.66 -43.24
C VAL A 2 22.78 37.92 -41.74
N ASP A 3 21.54 38.09 -41.26
CA ASP A 3 21.27 38.31 -39.83
C ASP A 3 21.56 37.06 -39.03
N LYS A 4 22.46 37.19 -38.06
CA LYS A 4 22.75 36.14 -37.07
C LYS A 4 21.62 36.09 -36.02
N ILE A 5 20.91 35.01 -36.02
CA ILE A 5 19.97 34.66 -34.90
C ILE A 5 20.85 34.26 -33.72
N VAL A 6 20.78 35.05 -32.63
CA VAL A 6 21.39 34.75 -31.34
C VAL A 6 20.44 33.91 -30.56
N GLU A 7 20.73 32.64 -30.33
CA GLU A 7 20.01 31.81 -29.39
C GLU A 7 20.31 32.24 -27.95
N PRO A 8 19.28 32.39 -27.07
CA PRO A 8 19.54 32.64 -25.65
C PRO A 8 19.93 31.32 -24.95
N SER A 9 21.17 31.24 -24.50
CA SER A 9 21.64 30.16 -23.63
C SER A 9 21.00 30.27 -22.25
N VAL A 10 19.94 29.47 -22.01
CA VAL A 10 19.44 29.25 -20.68
C VAL A 10 20.35 28.27 -19.95
N HIS A 11 21.31 28.81 -19.20
CA HIS A 11 22.02 28.04 -18.19
C HIS A 11 21.05 27.72 -17.04
N CYS A 12 20.39 26.59 -17.14
CA CYS A 12 19.71 25.99 -16.00
C CYS A 12 20.79 25.40 -15.08
N GLN A 13 21.17 26.15 -14.03
CA GLN A 13 22.00 25.59 -12.97
C GLN A 13 21.20 24.45 -12.31
N PRO A 14 21.77 23.25 -12.12
CA PRO A 14 21.12 22.20 -11.39
C PRO A 14 20.93 22.66 -9.94
N THR A 15 19.69 22.84 -9.54
CA THR A 15 19.31 22.97 -8.12
C THR A 15 19.93 21.81 -7.37
N VAL A 16 20.81 22.13 -6.43
CA VAL A 16 21.43 21.18 -5.51
C VAL A 16 20.31 20.47 -4.77
N ASN A 17 19.98 19.28 -5.27
CA ASN A 17 19.09 18.36 -4.61
C ASN A 17 19.75 18.01 -3.27
N ARG A 18 19.23 18.49 -2.15
CA ARG A 18 19.57 17.96 -0.83
C ARG A 18 19.10 16.50 -0.82
N TYR A 19 20.00 15.60 -1.23
CA TYR A 19 19.78 14.17 -1.05
C TYR A 19 19.65 13.93 0.44
N PHE A 20 18.43 13.65 0.91
CA PHE A 20 18.27 12.98 2.18
C PHE A 20 19.01 11.65 2.07
N MET A 21 20.07 11.48 2.85
CA MET A 21 20.82 10.22 2.87
C MET A 21 19.86 9.14 3.35
N LYS A 22 19.65 8.12 2.51
CA LYS A 22 18.87 6.93 2.91
C LYS A 22 19.58 6.29 4.08
N THR A 23 18.80 5.79 5.05
CA THR A 23 19.35 4.93 6.10
C THR A 23 20.02 3.70 5.49
N THR A 24 20.89 3.07 6.25
CA THR A 24 21.56 1.82 5.84
C THR A 24 20.53 0.73 5.55
N GLU A 25 19.50 0.64 6.37
CA GLU A 25 18.40 -0.32 6.25
C GLU A 25 17.63 -0.12 4.94
N LEU A 26 17.24 1.10 4.62
CA LEU A 26 16.54 1.40 3.38
C LEU A 26 17.43 1.17 2.16
N THR A 27 18.72 1.48 2.28
CA THR A 27 19.71 1.21 1.21
C THR A 27 19.87 -0.30 0.97
N ASN A 28 19.91 -1.11 2.02
CA ASN A 28 19.98 -2.57 1.91
C ASN A 28 18.70 -3.16 1.32
N TRP A 29 17.54 -2.61 1.72
CA TRP A 29 16.25 -2.99 1.14
C TRP A 29 16.22 -2.74 -0.36
N GLU A 30 16.63 -1.55 -0.78
CA GLU A 30 16.70 -1.16 -2.19
C GLU A 30 17.63 -2.07 -2.99
N LYS A 31 18.86 -2.33 -2.49
CA LYS A 31 19.84 -3.21 -3.16
C LYS A 31 19.33 -4.64 -3.35
N SER A 32 18.43 -5.10 -2.48
CA SER A 32 17.86 -6.45 -2.53
C SER A 32 16.58 -6.54 -3.38
N GLY A 33 16.11 -5.43 -3.95
CA GLY A 33 14.98 -5.37 -4.86
C GLY A 33 15.37 -5.04 -6.29
N LYS A 34 14.37 -4.78 -7.11
CA LYS A 34 14.53 -4.43 -8.53
C LYS A 34 13.58 -3.30 -8.92
N TYR A 35 13.81 -2.73 -10.08
CA TYR A 35 12.95 -1.73 -10.67
C TYR A 35 12.43 -2.20 -12.03
N VAL A 36 11.20 -1.80 -12.35
CA VAL A 36 10.61 -1.98 -13.67
C VAL A 36 9.85 -0.71 -14.07
N LYS A 37 9.80 -0.41 -15.35
CA LYS A 37 9.01 0.71 -15.89
C LYS A 37 7.64 0.22 -16.31
N LEU A 38 6.58 0.81 -15.77
CA LEU A 38 5.20 0.39 -15.99
C LEU A 38 4.30 1.55 -16.41
N GLY A 39 3.14 1.17 -16.93
CA GLY A 39 2.12 2.11 -17.39
C GLY A 39 2.52 2.86 -18.66
N LYS A 40 1.58 3.67 -19.16
CA LYS A 40 1.76 4.47 -20.38
C LYS A 40 2.94 5.45 -20.31
N PHE A 41 3.18 5.99 -19.12
CA PHE A 41 4.21 7.02 -18.89
C PHE A 41 5.53 6.43 -18.37
N GLN A 42 5.68 5.11 -18.35
CA GLN A 42 6.90 4.40 -17.99
C GLN A 42 7.44 4.79 -16.59
N HIS A 43 6.54 4.90 -15.62
CA HIS A 43 6.92 5.17 -14.23
C HIS A 43 7.74 4.00 -13.67
N GLN A 44 8.81 4.33 -12.97
CA GLN A 44 9.69 3.36 -12.35
C GLN A 44 9.05 2.84 -11.06
N VAL A 45 8.86 1.53 -10.95
CA VAL A 45 8.25 0.86 -9.81
C VAL A 45 9.26 -0.08 -9.16
N PHE A 46 9.49 0.12 -7.87
CA PHE A 46 10.32 -0.78 -7.06
C PHE A 46 9.54 -2.01 -6.63
N TYR A 47 10.16 -3.18 -6.73
CA TYR A 47 9.56 -4.43 -6.27
C TYR A 47 10.58 -5.42 -5.73
N LYS A 48 10.10 -6.34 -4.91
CA LYS A 48 10.83 -7.54 -4.50
C LYS A 48 9.98 -8.77 -4.80
N ASP A 49 10.64 -9.74 -5.37
CA ASP A 49 10.09 -11.04 -5.71
C ASP A 49 11.00 -12.08 -5.07
N ILE A 50 10.56 -12.61 -3.92
CA ILE A 50 11.36 -13.37 -2.97
C ILE A 50 10.99 -14.85 -3.09
N GLY A 51 11.97 -15.74 -3.11
CA GLY A 51 11.79 -17.19 -3.12
C GLY A 51 11.72 -17.80 -4.51
N ASN A 52 11.00 -18.91 -4.63
CA ASN A 52 10.90 -19.72 -5.86
C ASN A 52 9.97 -19.05 -6.89
N LYS A 53 10.51 -18.73 -8.08
CA LYS A 53 9.75 -18.08 -9.16
C LYS A 53 8.71 -18.99 -9.80
N ASP A 54 8.90 -20.28 -9.68
CA ASP A 54 8.02 -21.33 -10.22
C ASP A 54 7.05 -21.88 -9.15
N ALA A 55 6.94 -21.20 -8.00
CA ALA A 55 6.04 -21.59 -6.93
C ALA A 55 4.60 -21.65 -7.41
N GLU A 56 3.89 -22.68 -6.98
CA GLU A 56 2.47 -22.84 -7.23
C GLU A 56 1.64 -21.67 -6.66
N PRO A 57 0.49 -21.34 -7.24
CA PRO A 57 -0.37 -20.26 -6.77
C PRO A 57 -0.75 -20.38 -5.28
N LEU A 58 -0.99 -21.58 -4.78
CA LEU A 58 -1.27 -21.85 -3.36
C LEU A 58 -0.07 -21.61 -2.43
N LYS A 59 1.14 -21.48 -2.98
CA LYS A 59 2.38 -21.18 -2.27
C LYS A 59 2.92 -19.77 -2.58
N THR A 60 2.14 -18.96 -3.29
CA THR A 60 2.50 -17.59 -3.69
C THR A 60 1.68 -16.59 -2.92
N LEU A 61 2.37 -15.62 -2.26
CA LEU A 61 1.76 -14.52 -1.52
C LEU A 61 2.04 -13.18 -2.21
N LEU A 62 0.99 -12.40 -2.43
CA LEU A 62 1.01 -11.09 -3.06
C LEU A 62 0.67 -10.04 -2.00
N LEU A 63 1.55 -9.05 -1.78
CA LEU A 63 1.42 -8.06 -0.71
C LEU A 63 1.13 -6.67 -1.26
N LEU A 64 0.15 -5.97 -0.67
CA LEU A 64 -0.17 -4.56 -0.94
C LEU A 64 -0.07 -3.74 0.34
N HIS A 65 0.78 -2.72 0.33
CA HIS A 65 1.00 -1.83 1.48
C HIS A 65 -0.05 -0.72 1.60
N GLY A 66 -0.01 0.02 2.71
CA GLY A 66 -0.91 1.12 3.02
C GLY A 66 -0.35 2.53 2.78
N PHE A 67 -1.06 3.53 3.33
CA PHE A 67 -0.66 4.95 3.35
C PHE A 67 -0.23 5.35 4.78
N PRO A 68 0.87 6.06 4.96
CA PRO A 68 1.90 6.50 4.01
C PRO A 68 3.10 5.54 3.94
N GLU A 69 2.83 4.25 3.89
CA GLU A 69 3.81 3.18 3.94
C GLU A 69 4.46 2.89 2.57
N SER A 70 5.20 1.79 2.53
CA SER A 70 5.79 1.17 1.34
C SER A 70 5.93 -0.33 1.56
N SER A 71 6.46 -1.05 0.59
CA SER A 71 6.82 -2.47 0.74
C SER A 71 7.73 -2.74 1.94
N TYR A 72 8.52 -1.73 2.33
CA TYR A 72 9.40 -1.81 3.50
C TYR A 72 8.64 -2.08 4.81
N SER A 73 7.36 -1.71 4.92
CA SER A 73 6.54 -1.98 6.12
C SER A 73 6.40 -3.47 6.44
N TYR A 74 6.65 -4.34 5.46
CA TYR A 74 6.61 -5.79 5.64
C TYR A 74 7.97 -6.41 5.99
N HIS A 75 9.05 -5.62 6.11
CA HIS A 75 10.41 -6.16 6.26
C HIS A 75 10.58 -7.08 7.47
N LYS A 76 9.90 -6.78 8.59
CA LYS A 76 9.98 -7.61 9.81
C LYS A 76 9.23 -8.94 9.68
N VAL A 77 8.17 -8.98 8.89
CA VAL A 77 7.27 -10.15 8.78
C VAL A 77 7.57 -11.05 7.59
N ILE A 78 8.24 -10.55 6.56
CA ILE A 78 8.63 -11.33 5.38
C ILE A 78 9.40 -12.61 5.75
N PRO A 79 10.36 -12.62 6.70
CA PRO A 79 11.04 -13.87 7.08
C PRO A 79 10.11 -14.96 7.61
N ALA A 80 9.05 -14.58 8.33
CA ALA A 80 8.04 -15.53 8.82
C ALA A 80 7.12 -15.99 7.68
N LEU A 81 6.69 -15.06 6.82
CA LEU A 81 5.86 -15.37 5.65
C LEU A 81 6.58 -16.31 4.67
N ALA A 82 7.88 -16.07 4.41
CA ALA A 82 8.69 -16.89 3.51
C ALA A 82 9.00 -18.32 4.04
N LYS A 83 8.73 -18.61 5.30
CA LYS A 83 8.75 -19.99 5.82
C LYS A 83 7.51 -20.79 5.44
N HIS A 84 6.40 -20.12 5.17
CA HIS A 84 5.12 -20.74 4.82
C HIS A 84 4.85 -20.70 3.31
N PHE A 85 5.15 -19.56 2.67
CA PHE A 85 5.00 -19.36 1.25
C PHE A 85 6.34 -19.52 0.54
N GLU A 86 6.35 -20.27 -0.56
CA GLU A 86 7.55 -20.48 -1.38
C GLU A 86 7.92 -19.20 -2.15
N ARG A 87 6.92 -18.34 -2.42
CA ARG A 87 7.11 -17.06 -3.12
C ARG A 87 6.35 -15.95 -2.46
N VAL A 88 7.00 -14.80 -2.25
CA VAL A 88 6.39 -13.57 -1.74
C VAL A 88 6.74 -12.42 -2.68
N VAL A 89 5.72 -11.76 -3.22
CA VAL A 89 5.88 -10.60 -4.11
C VAL A 89 5.35 -9.35 -3.41
N VAL A 90 6.19 -8.33 -3.29
CA VAL A 90 5.84 -7.03 -2.72
C VAL A 90 6.42 -5.92 -3.59
N PHE A 91 5.74 -4.78 -3.68
CA PHE A 91 6.21 -3.63 -4.45
C PHE A 91 5.77 -2.33 -3.79
N ASP A 92 6.42 -1.24 -4.16
CA ASP A 92 6.01 0.10 -3.78
C ASP A 92 5.03 0.64 -4.83
N MET A 93 3.81 0.96 -4.41
CA MET A 93 2.84 1.62 -5.30
C MET A 93 3.41 2.94 -5.83
N ILE A 94 3.00 3.37 -7.02
CA ILE A 94 3.41 4.67 -7.55
C ILE A 94 2.96 5.78 -6.60
N GLY A 95 3.91 6.63 -6.22
CA GLY A 95 3.72 7.65 -5.20
C GLY A 95 4.34 7.30 -3.84
N TYR A 96 4.79 6.07 -3.64
CA TYR A 96 5.23 5.57 -2.34
C TYR A 96 6.64 4.98 -2.40
N GLY A 97 7.27 4.87 -1.23
CA GLY A 97 8.55 4.20 -1.04
C GLY A 97 9.64 4.65 -2.02
N LEU A 98 10.21 3.67 -2.71
CA LEU A 98 11.28 3.84 -3.70
C LEU A 98 10.75 4.00 -5.13
N SER A 99 9.45 3.79 -5.36
CA SER A 99 8.81 4.01 -6.67
C SER A 99 8.70 5.49 -7.02
N ASP A 100 8.52 5.79 -8.30
CA ASP A 100 8.31 7.15 -8.79
C ASP A 100 7.14 7.84 -8.10
N LYS A 101 7.31 9.16 -7.90
CA LYS A 101 6.31 10.04 -7.30
C LYS A 101 5.99 11.19 -8.25
N PRO A 102 5.28 10.93 -9.36
CA PRO A 102 5.03 11.96 -10.39
C PRO A 102 4.12 13.08 -9.88
N TYR A 103 4.37 14.31 -10.32
CA TYR A 103 3.42 15.43 -10.16
C TYR A 103 2.31 15.41 -11.19
N GLU A 104 2.60 14.86 -12.37
CA GLU A 104 1.73 14.84 -13.55
C GLU A 104 1.66 13.43 -14.12
N ASN A 105 0.69 13.21 -14.99
CA ASN A 105 0.51 11.95 -15.71
C ASN A 105 0.24 10.71 -14.83
N TYR A 106 -0.22 10.93 -13.58
CA TYR A 106 -0.65 9.88 -12.68
C TYR A 106 -1.76 10.41 -11.76
N ALA A 107 -2.89 9.70 -11.69
CA ALA A 107 -4.06 10.17 -10.95
C ALA A 107 -4.01 9.89 -9.44
N TYR A 108 -3.13 8.98 -9.02
CA TYR A 108 -3.11 8.45 -7.64
C TYR A 108 -4.43 7.79 -7.25
N SER A 109 -5.11 7.22 -8.25
CA SER A 109 -6.36 6.47 -8.08
C SER A 109 -6.09 5.06 -7.59
N LEU A 110 -6.97 4.54 -6.74
CA LEU A 110 -6.92 3.14 -6.29
C LEU A 110 -7.16 2.16 -7.45
N ILE A 111 -7.93 2.57 -8.46
CA ILE A 111 -8.15 1.80 -9.69
C ILE A 111 -6.83 1.66 -10.46
N GLU A 112 -6.08 2.76 -10.61
CA GLU A 112 -4.80 2.79 -11.30
C GLU A 112 -3.72 2.00 -10.52
N GLN A 113 -3.74 2.03 -9.19
CA GLN A 113 -2.86 1.20 -8.36
C GLN A 113 -3.15 -0.30 -8.54
N ALA A 114 -4.41 -0.69 -8.71
CA ALA A 114 -4.77 -2.07 -9.04
C ALA A 114 -4.25 -2.50 -10.42
N ASP A 115 -4.23 -1.58 -11.41
CA ASP A 115 -3.60 -1.83 -12.71
C ASP A 115 -2.09 -2.03 -12.58
N ILE A 116 -1.42 -1.22 -11.75
CA ILE A 116 0.02 -1.37 -11.47
C ILE A 116 0.31 -2.70 -10.78
N ALA A 117 -0.51 -3.11 -9.82
CA ALA A 117 -0.37 -4.42 -9.17
C ALA A 117 -0.42 -5.58 -10.19
N LEU A 118 -1.41 -5.58 -11.08
CA LEU A 118 -1.51 -6.58 -12.16
C LEU A 118 -0.30 -6.52 -13.10
N GLN A 119 0.19 -5.33 -13.48
CA GLN A 119 1.37 -5.19 -14.33
C GLN A 119 2.65 -5.72 -13.67
N ILE A 120 2.85 -5.48 -12.36
CA ILE A 120 3.97 -6.06 -11.59
C ILE A 120 3.88 -7.58 -11.61
N TRP A 121 2.73 -8.15 -11.27
CA TRP A 121 2.56 -9.62 -11.24
C TRP A 121 2.76 -10.26 -12.60
N HIS A 122 2.29 -9.60 -13.67
CA HIS A 122 2.58 -10.04 -15.04
C HIS A 122 4.07 -10.02 -15.35
N HIS A 123 4.75 -8.90 -15.02
CA HIS A 123 6.19 -8.73 -15.26
C HIS A 123 7.04 -9.83 -14.58
N VAL A 124 6.67 -10.23 -13.35
CA VAL A 124 7.38 -11.28 -12.62
C VAL A 124 6.84 -12.70 -12.89
N GLY A 125 5.89 -12.85 -13.81
CA GLY A 125 5.37 -14.13 -14.24
C GLY A 125 4.46 -14.84 -13.24
N VAL A 126 3.81 -14.12 -12.31
CA VAL A 126 2.82 -14.69 -11.38
C VAL A 126 1.58 -15.12 -12.15
N LYS A 127 1.10 -16.35 -11.92
CA LYS A 127 -0.13 -16.88 -12.53
C LYS A 127 -1.33 -16.87 -11.60
N GLY A 128 -1.13 -16.64 -10.32
CA GLY A 128 -2.14 -16.58 -9.26
C GLY A 128 -1.49 -16.53 -7.89
N GLY A 129 -2.29 -16.39 -6.84
CA GLY A 129 -1.78 -16.39 -5.48
C GLY A 129 -2.77 -15.87 -4.44
N HIS A 130 -2.37 -15.93 -3.18
CA HIS A 130 -3.07 -15.31 -2.07
C HIS A 130 -2.79 -13.80 -2.07
N LEU A 131 -3.82 -12.99 -1.90
CA LEU A 131 -3.67 -11.53 -1.80
C LEU A 131 -3.81 -11.10 -0.35
N LEU A 132 -2.79 -10.44 0.19
CA LEU A 132 -2.77 -9.83 1.51
C LEU A 132 -2.50 -8.34 1.40
N SER A 133 -3.30 -7.55 2.08
CA SER A 133 -3.26 -6.09 1.99
C SER A 133 -3.34 -5.43 3.36
N HIS A 134 -2.95 -4.18 3.42
CA HIS A 134 -2.98 -3.35 4.61
C HIS A 134 -3.44 -1.92 4.29
N ASP A 135 -4.27 -1.32 5.16
CA ASP A 135 -4.80 0.05 5.10
C ASP A 135 -5.34 0.47 3.71
N MET A 136 -4.66 1.37 3.01
CA MET A 136 -5.04 1.79 1.65
C MET A 136 -4.98 0.61 0.67
N GLY A 137 -4.03 -0.30 0.88
CA GLY A 137 -3.89 -1.53 0.12
C GLY A 137 -5.16 -2.38 0.14
N ASP A 138 -5.94 -2.37 1.24
CA ASP A 138 -7.23 -3.06 1.34
C ASP A 138 -8.23 -2.53 0.31
N SER A 139 -8.22 -1.24 0.03
CA SER A 139 -9.09 -0.67 -1.00
C SER A 139 -8.62 -1.02 -2.43
N VAL A 140 -7.30 -1.10 -2.66
CA VAL A 140 -6.74 -1.62 -3.92
C VAL A 140 -7.10 -3.09 -4.08
N ALA A 141 -6.97 -3.89 -3.03
CA ALA A 141 -7.37 -5.30 -3.02
C ALA A 141 -8.87 -5.47 -3.30
N THR A 142 -9.72 -4.59 -2.75
CA THR A 142 -11.18 -4.64 -3.00
C THR A 142 -11.52 -4.27 -4.45
N GLU A 143 -10.75 -3.39 -5.09
CA GLU A 143 -10.87 -3.17 -6.54
C GLU A 143 -10.51 -4.44 -7.33
N LEU A 144 -9.45 -5.15 -6.94
CA LEU A 144 -9.06 -6.43 -7.54
C LEU A 144 -10.12 -7.53 -7.29
N VAL A 145 -10.73 -7.55 -6.11
CA VAL A 145 -11.90 -8.39 -5.81
C VAL A 145 -13.04 -8.07 -6.77
N THR A 146 -13.34 -6.79 -6.98
CA THR A 146 -14.40 -6.38 -7.92
C THR A 146 -14.13 -6.89 -9.33
N ARG A 147 -12.88 -6.79 -9.79
CA ARG A 147 -12.50 -7.35 -11.10
C ARG A 147 -12.59 -8.86 -11.13
N HIS A 148 -12.27 -9.53 -10.03
CA HIS A 148 -12.37 -10.98 -9.92
C HIS A 148 -13.83 -11.45 -10.07
N VAL A 149 -14.76 -10.91 -9.28
CA VAL A 149 -16.18 -11.31 -9.34
C VAL A 149 -16.87 -10.86 -10.63
N SER A 150 -16.35 -9.84 -11.30
CA SER A 150 -16.84 -9.38 -12.60
C SER A 150 -16.16 -10.04 -13.80
N HIS A 151 -15.29 -11.03 -13.59
CA HIS A 151 -14.52 -11.74 -14.63
C HIS A 151 -13.65 -10.81 -15.49
N LEU A 152 -13.09 -9.75 -14.88
CA LEU A 152 -12.22 -8.75 -15.52
C LEU A 152 -10.73 -8.94 -15.20
N ILE A 153 -10.37 -10.00 -14.52
CA ILE A 153 -8.96 -10.35 -14.30
C ILE A 153 -8.36 -10.87 -15.61
N PRO A 154 -7.18 -10.38 -16.02
CA PRO A 154 -6.57 -10.78 -17.28
C PRO A 154 -6.29 -12.28 -17.35
N GLY A 155 -6.47 -12.90 -18.53
CA GLY A 155 -6.34 -14.36 -18.74
C GLY A 155 -4.95 -14.93 -18.45
N TRP A 156 -3.89 -14.10 -18.45
CA TRP A 156 -2.55 -14.54 -18.05
C TRP A 156 -2.45 -14.86 -16.54
N PHE A 157 -3.33 -14.28 -15.69
CA PHE A 157 -3.47 -14.62 -14.28
C PHE A 157 -4.36 -15.86 -14.12
N SER A 158 -3.98 -16.93 -14.82
CA SER A 158 -4.81 -18.07 -15.16
C SER A 158 -5.25 -18.91 -13.98
N ALA A 159 -4.48 -18.92 -12.89
CA ALA A 159 -4.83 -19.63 -11.65
C ALA A 159 -5.67 -18.75 -10.69
N GLY A 160 -5.79 -17.46 -10.96
CA GLY A 160 -6.59 -16.52 -10.18
C GLY A 160 -6.10 -16.29 -8.75
N PHE A 161 -6.91 -15.58 -7.99
CA PHE A 161 -6.70 -15.43 -6.55
C PHE A 161 -7.08 -16.73 -5.82
N GLN A 162 -6.35 -17.03 -4.73
CA GLN A 162 -6.59 -18.20 -3.89
C GLN A 162 -7.34 -17.82 -2.59
N SER A 163 -7.09 -16.64 -2.06
CA SER A 163 -7.79 -16.05 -0.90
C SER A 163 -7.49 -14.56 -0.83
N PHE A 164 -8.25 -13.86 0.03
CA PHE A 164 -8.05 -12.44 0.33
C PHE A 164 -7.88 -12.25 1.83
N THR A 165 -6.80 -11.56 2.24
CA THR A 165 -6.58 -11.15 3.63
C THR A 165 -6.53 -9.62 3.71
N PHE A 166 -7.43 -9.02 4.49
CA PHE A 166 -7.54 -7.59 4.73
C PHE A 166 -7.07 -7.27 6.14
N THR A 167 -6.17 -6.28 6.26
CA THR A 167 -5.61 -5.88 7.55
C THR A 167 -5.72 -4.38 7.78
N ASN A 168 -6.51 -3.98 8.77
CA ASN A 168 -6.60 -2.59 9.26
C ASN A 168 -6.92 -1.54 8.16
N GLY A 169 -7.78 -1.86 7.20
CA GLY A 169 -8.17 -0.97 6.11
C GLY A 169 -9.42 -0.14 6.41
N SER A 170 -9.40 1.14 6.07
CA SER A 170 -10.56 2.03 6.22
C SER A 170 -11.57 1.83 5.08
N MET A 171 -12.14 0.63 4.98
CA MET A 171 -12.97 0.18 3.86
C MET A 171 -14.45 0.63 3.96
N VAL A 172 -14.93 1.05 5.13
CA VAL A 172 -16.32 1.46 5.38
C VAL A 172 -16.33 2.91 5.84
N LEU A 173 -16.69 3.84 4.92
CA LEU A 173 -16.56 5.28 5.16
C LEU A 173 -17.48 5.80 6.27
N ASP A 174 -18.65 5.22 6.43
CA ASP A 174 -19.58 5.63 7.50
C ASP A 174 -18.99 5.37 8.91
N LEU A 175 -18.02 4.46 9.02
CA LEU A 175 -17.30 4.16 10.25
C LEU A 175 -15.92 4.84 10.33
N ALA A 176 -15.44 5.41 9.22
CA ALA A 176 -14.14 6.08 9.14
C ALA A 176 -14.24 7.52 9.67
N LYS A 177 -13.29 7.94 10.50
CA LYS A 177 -13.13 9.33 10.92
C LYS A 177 -11.92 9.95 10.24
N LEU A 178 -12.16 10.73 9.17
CA LEU A 178 -11.10 11.48 8.53
C LEU A 178 -10.46 12.47 9.52
N ARG A 179 -9.14 12.40 9.62
CA ARG A 179 -8.33 13.31 10.43
C ARG A 179 -8.34 14.71 9.84
N ILE A 180 -8.16 15.74 10.66
CA ILE A 180 -8.13 17.12 10.20
C ILE A 180 -7.07 17.32 9.12
N THR A 181 -5.89 16.71 9.29
CA THR A 181 -4.80 16.76 8.32
C THR A 181 -5.19 16.18 6.96
N GLN A 182 -5.92 15.05 6.93
CA GLN A 182 -6.43 14.47 5.69
C GLN A 182 -7.42 15.41 4.98
N LYS A 183 -8.31 16.06 5.74
CA LYS A 183 -9.26 17.06 5.19
C LYS A 183 -8.53 18.27 4.60
N ILE A 184 -7.48 18.76 5.27
CA ILE A 184 -6.66 19.88 4.79
C ILE A 184 -5.91 19.47 3.51
N LEU A 185 -5.28 18.28 3.48
CA LEU A 185 -4.57 17.79 2.31
C LEU A 185 -5.50 17.60 1.08
N LEU A 186 -6.75 17.19 1.29
CA LEU A 186 -7.76 17.09 0.22
C LEU A 186 -8.30 18.44 -0.26
N SER A 187 -8.11 19.50 0.50
CA SER A 187 -8.59 20.84 0.15
C SER A 187 -7.72 21.50 -0.93
N LYS A 188 -8.19 22.62 -1.49
CA LYS A 188 -7.42 23.48 -2.42
C LYS A 188 -6.08 23.94 -1.84
N ARG A 189 -5.93 23.96 -0.49
CA ARG A 189 -4.70 24.34 0.22
C ARG A 189 -3.75 23.15 0.43
N GLY A 190 -4.14 21.94 0.05
CA GLY A 190 -3.35 20.72 0.30
C GLY A 190 -1.92 20.80 -0.24
N ARG A 191 -1.73 21.32 -1.47
CA ARG A 191 -0.40 21.54 -2.06
C ARG A 191 0.48 22.43 -1.20
N LEU A 192 -0.06 23.56 -0.71
CA LEU A 192 0.68 24.47 0.17
C LEU A 192 1.03 23.78 1.49
N MET A 193 0.08 23.08 2.10
CA MET A 193 0.26 22.41 3.39
C MET A 193 1.27 21.28 3.32
N SER A 194 1.35 20.54 2.20
CA SER A 194 2.35 19.48 2.02
C SER A 194 3.79 20.00 2.10
N ASN A 195 4.05 21.26 1.71
CA ASN A 195 5.38 21.86 1.81
C ASN A 195 5.87 22.07 3.26
N PHE A 196 4.96 22.08 4.22
CA PHE A 196 5.28 22.20 5.65
C PHE A 196 5.38 20.84 6.36
N SER A 197 5.36 19.74 5.62
CA SER A 197 5.55 18.40 6.18
C SER A 197 6.96 18.23 6.71
N THR A 198 7.10 18.07 8.01
CA THR A 198 8.37 17.83 8.72
C THR A 198 8.33 16.48 9.45
N PHE A 199 9.50 15.95 9.82
CA PHE A 199 9.58 14.74 10.61
C PHE A 199 8.80 14.84 11.94
N GLY A 200 8.89 15.96 12.64
CA GLY A 200 8.17 16.15 13.91
C GLY A 200 6.65 16.03 13.76
N ILE A 201 6.08 16.68 12.73
CA ILE A 201 4.65 16.58 12.41
C ILE A 201 4.29 15.15 12.00
N PHE A 202 5.09 14.53 11.15
CA PHE A 202 4.89 13.16 10.71
C PHE A 202 4.92 12.18 11.90
N ASN A 203 5.93 12.25 12.76
CA ASN A 203 6.08 11.41 13.95
C ASN A 203 4.83 11.50 14.85
N GLN A 204 4.36 12.72 15.14
CA GLN A 204 3.15 12.91 15.95
C GLN A 204 1.92 12.29 15.27
N GLN A 205 1.79 12.43 13.95
CA GLN A 205 0.66 11.86 13.20
C GLN A 205 0.69 10.34 13.19
N ILE A 206 1.84 9.72 12.96
CA ILE A 206 2.00 8.26 12.94
C ILE A 206 1.71 7.66 14.31
N ARG A 207 2.28 8.20 15.39
CA ARG A 207 1.99 7.72 16.75
C ARG A 207 0.51 7.85 17.10
N SER A 208 -0.09 9.00 16.79
CA SER A 208 -1.52 9.21 17.02
C SER A 208 -2.40 8.30 16.15
N ALA A 209 -1.94 7.87 14.97
CA ALA A 209 -2.65 6.94 14.11
C ALA A 209 -2.55 5.51 14.62
N HIS A 210 -1.36 5.12 15.08
CA HIS A 210 -1.08 3.74 15.48
C HIS A 210 -1.98 3.28 16.64
N GLY A 211 -2.18 4.10 17.63
CA GLY A 211 -3.03 3.76 18.78
C GLY A 211 -2.22 3.56 20.06
N ASN A 212 -2.58 2.56 20.87
CA ASN A 212 -1.99 2.32 22.17
C ASN A 212 -0.68 1.52 22.11
N ASP A 213 -0.47 0.77 21.04
CA ASP A 213 0.77 0.02 20.82
C ASP A 213 1.89 0.98 20.41
N LYS A 214 3.14 0.67 20.77
CA LYS A 214 4.27 1.58 20.56
C LYS A 214 5.10 1.17 19.35
N LEU A 215 5.01 1.95 18.29
CA LEU A 215 6.04 1.94 17.26
C LEU A 215 7.35 2.49 17.82
N SER A 216 8.46 1.85 17.47
CA SER A 216 9.79 2.36 17.81
C SER A 216 10.09 3.66 17.06
N ASP A 217 11.00 4.47 17.60
CA ASP A 217 11.46 5.70 16.92
C ASP A 217 12.14 5.36 15.59
N ASP A 218 12.84 4.22 15.51
CA ASP A 218 13.48 3.74 14.31
C ASP A 218 12.45 3.36 13.23
N ASP A 219 11.35 2.67 13.58
CA ASP A 219 10.27 2.37 12.64
C ASP A 219 9.67 3.63 12.04
N ILE A 220 9.41 4.65 12.88
CA ILE A 220 8.82 5.91 12.41
C ILE A 220 9.81 6.68 11.54
N LYS A 221 11.11 6.65 11.88
CA LYS A 221 12.15 7.26 11.06
C LYS A 221 12.26 6.56 9.70
N LEU A 222 12.21 5.24 9.67
CA LEU A 222 12.23 4.46 8.44
C LEU A 222 11.01 4.73 7.55
N LEU A 223 9.81 4.87 8.13
CA LEU A 223 8.62 5.30 7.40
C LEU A 223 8.83 6.70 6.80
N TRP A 224 9.38 7.64 7.58
CA TRP A 224 9.67 8.98 7.10
C TRP A 224 10.70 8.99 5.97
N ASP A 225 11.78 8.21 6.10
CA ASP A 225 12.82 8.10 5.09
C ASP A 225 12.28 7.58 3.75
N ASN A 226 11.29 6.69 3.77
CA ASN A 226 10.55 6.27 2.59
C ASN A 226 9.67 7.39 2.00
N VAL A 227 8.98 8.13 2.86
CA VAL A 227 8.08 9.22 2.43
C VAL A 227 8.83 10.35 1.76
N VAL A 228 10.01 10.74 2.26
CA VAL A 228 10.75 11.89 1.74
C VAL A 228 11.51 11.60 0.45
N GLN A 229 11.67 10.32 0.05
CA GLN A 229 12.28 10.00 -1.22
C GLN A 229 11.58 10.75 -2.36
N GLN A 230 12.35 11.33 -3.28
CA GLN A 230 11.85 12.09 -4.44
C GLN A 230 10.84 13.22 -4.05
N ASP A 231 11.07 13.92 -2.93
CA ASP A 231 10.18 14.96 -2.39
C ASP A 231 8.74 14.47 -2.10
N GLY A 232 8.56 13.20 -1.77
CA GLY A 232 7.24 12.58 -1.57
C GLY A 232 6.44 13.24 -0.44
N ASN A 233 7.11 13.74 0.62
CA ASN A 233 6.44 14.50 1.68
C ASN A 233 5.72 15.75 1.15
N LYS A 234 6.22 16.39 0.08
CA LYS A 234 5.57 17.53 -0.58
C LYS A 234 4.43 17.11 -1.53
N LYS A 235 4.29 15.81 -1.80
CA LYS A 235 3.30 15.23 -2.73
C LYS A 235 2.16 14.51 -2.01
N THR A 236 2.13 14.53 -0.68
CA THR A 236 1.09 13.85 0.12
C THR A 236 -0.32 14.30 -0.22
N TYR A 237 -0.51 15.55 -0.69
CA TYR A 237 -1.80 16.06 -1.19
C TYR A 237 -2.28 15.36 -2.48
N LEU A 238 -1.38 14.77 -3.27
CA LEU A 238 -1.72 13.93 -4.42
C LEU A 238 -2.08 12.52 -3.95
N MET A 239 -1.23 11.94 -3.10
CA MET A 239 -1.39 10.59 -2.59
C MET A 239 -2.71 10.42 -1.85
N ILE A 240 -3.15 11.41 -1.04
CA ILE A 240 -4.37 11.34 -0.25
C ILE A 240 -5.66 11.34 -1.10
N LYS A 241 -5.58 11.61 -2.41
CA LYS A 241 -6.74 11.63 -3.32
C LYS A 241 -7.46 10.30 -3.41
N TYR A 242 -6.82 9.20 -3.01
CA TYR A 242 -7.47 7.89 -2.93
C TYR A 242 -8.77 7.90 -2.08
N LEU A 243 -8.90 8.84 -1.14
CA LEU A 243 -10.14 9.01 -0.37
C LEU A 243 -11.34 9.45 -1.24
N ASN A 244 -11.10 10.10 -2.37
CA ASN A 244 -12.15 10.41 -3.33
C ASN A 244 -12.68 9.15 -4.02
N ASP A 245 -11.79 8.20 -4.33
CA ASP A 245 -12.19 6.92 -4.91
C ASP A 245 -12.99 6.09 -3.90
N ARG A 246 -12.57 6.04 -2.64
CA ARG A 246 -13.37 5.41 -1.58
C ARG A 246 -14.77 6.00 -1.54
N LYS A 247 -14.90 7.33 -1.52
CA LYS A 247 -16.22 8.01 -1.51
C LYS A 247 -17.07 7.67 -2.73
N ARG A 248 -16.43 7.48 -3.89
CA ARG A 248 -17.12 7.20 -5.15
C ARG A 248 -17.55 5.74 -5.30
N PHE A 249 -16.71 4.80 -4.88
CA PHE A 249 -16.84 3.40 -5.26
C PHE A 249 -17.23 2.46 -4.12
N GLU A 250 -17.06 2.85 -2.85
CA GLU A 250 -17.30 1.98 -1.71
C GLU A 250 -18.67 1.28 -1.76
N LYS A 251 -19.75 2.07 -1.80
CA LYS A 251 -21.13 1.55 -1.71
C LYS A 251 -21.65 0.96 -3.01
N THR A 252 -21.15 1.45 -4.15
CA THR A 252 -21.69 1.11 -5.48
C THR A 252 -20.92 0.02 -6.19
N ARG A 253 -19.67 -0.21 -5.80
CA ARG A 253 -18.76 -1.12 -6.50
C ARG A 253 -18.07 -2.10 -5.54
N TRP A 254 -17.41 -1.62 -4.51
CA TRP A 254 -16.46 -2.40 -3.72
C TRP A 254 -17.11 -3.28 -2.66
N LEU A 255 -17.96 -2.74 -1.78
CA LEU A 255 -18.65 -3.55 -0.78
C LEU A 255 -19.62 -4.57 -1.41
N PRO A 256 -20.41 -4.22 -2.47
CA PRO A 256 -21.21 -5.22 -3.19
C PRO A 256 -20.39 -6.35 -3.82
N ALA A 257 -19.21 -6.04 -4.38
CA ALA A 257 -18.34 -7.07 -4.94
C ALA A 257 -17.75 -7.98 -3.87
N LEU A 258 -17.31 -7.38 -2.76
CA LEU A 258 -16.74 -8.13 -1.64
C LEU A 258 -17.75 -9.13 -1.04
N SER A 259 -19.04 -8.80 -1.02
CA SER A 259 -20.10 -9.70 -0.55
C SER A 259 -20.38 -10.89 -1.50
N GLN A 260 -19.90 -10.84 -2.73
CA GLN A 260 -20.08 -11.90 -3.74
C GLN A 260 -18.90 -12.88 -3.83
N VAL A 261 -17.82 -12.63 -3.09
CA VAL A 261 -16.64 -13.49 -3.12
C VAL A 261 -16.93 -14.84 -2.51
N THR A 262 -16.60 -15.90 -3.24
CA THR A 262 -16.71 -17.29 -2.79
C THR A 262 -15.39 -17.87 -2.27
N LEU A 263 -14.26 -17.20 -2.59
CA LEU A 263 -12.94 -17.58 -2.08
C LEU A 263 -12.81 -17.29 -0.58
N PRO A 264 -11.90 -17.98 0.11
CA PRO A 264 -11.64 -17.72 1.53
C PRO A 264 -11.25 -16.25 1.77
N ILE A 265 -11.91 -15.60 2.73
CA ILE A 265 -11.61 -14.25 3.17
C ILE A 265 -11.15 -14.26 4.63
N HIS A 266 -10.07 -13.56 4.90
CA HIS A 266 -9.57 -13.28 6.25
C HIS A 266 -9.67 -11.78 6.54
N ILE A 267 -10.27 -11.41 7.66
CA ILE A 267 -10.30 -10.07 8.23
C ILE A 267 -9.45 -10.13 9.49
N CYS A 268 -8.21 -9.60 9.43
CA CYS A 268 -7.25 -9.64 10.53
C CYS A 268 -7.01 -8.21 11.04
N TRP A 269 -7.33 -7.93 12.32
CA TRP A 269 -7.47 -6.55 12.76
C TRP A 269 -6.87 -6.27 14.12
N GLY A 270 -6.02 -5.23 14.22
CA GLY A 270 -5.56 -4.68 15.47
C GLY A 270 -6.66 -3.88 16.17
N GLU A 271 -6.98 -4.23 17.41
CA GLU A 271 -8.09 -3.62 18.16
C GLU A 271 -7.79 -2.19 18.64
N ALA A 272 -6.49 -1.85 18.82
CA ALA A 272 -6.07 -0.52 19.27
C ALA A 272 -5.92 0.51 18.12
N ASP A 273 -6.32 0.16 16.90
CA ASP A 273 -6.24 1.04 15.72
C ASP A 273 -7.13 2.29 15.86
N ASN A 274 -6.50 3.46 15.78
CA ASN A 274 -7.18 4.77 15.83
C ASN A 274 -7.64 5.29 14.46
N VAL A 275 -7.28 4.60 13.36
CA VAL A 275 -7.65 4.97 11.97
C VAL A 275 -8.77 4.07 11.48
N ALA A 276 -8.46 2.79 11.30
CA ALA A 276 -9.41 1.76 10.91
C ALA A 276 -9.90 1.02 12.15
N ARG A 277 -10.87 1.61 12.85
CA ARG A 277 -11.36 1.09 14.12
C ARG A 277 -11.89 -0.33 13.98
N VAL A 278 -11.75 -1.14 15.03
CA VAL A 278 -12.19 -2.53 15.09
C VAL A 278 -13.69 -2.72 14.76
N THR A 279 -14.52 -1.69 15.00
CA THR A 279 -15.93 -1.68 14.58
C THR A 279 -16.11 -1.90 13.08
N MET A 280 -15.10 -1.54 12.27
CA MET A 280 -15.09 -1.75 10.83
C MET A 280 -14.90 -3.23 10.49
N ALA A 281 -14.00 -3.93 11.19
CA ALA A 281 -13.80 -5.37 11.04
C ALA A 281 -15.09 -6.15 11.40
N HIS A 282 -15.75 -5.77 12.51
CA HIS A 282 -17.04 -6.36 12.89
C HIS A 282 -18.13 -6.08 11.87
N TYR A 283 -18.18 -4.86 11.31
CA TYR A 283 -19.15 -4.53 10.27
C TYR A 283 -18.92 -5.37 9.01
N LEU A 284 -17.70 -5.47 8.54
CA LEU A 284 -17.33 -6.28 7.37
C LEU A 284 -17.74 -7.75 7.60
N LYS A 285 -17.37 -8.33 8.73
CA LYS A 285 -17.72 -9.71 9.08
C LYS A 285 -19.23 -9.92 9.15
N LYS A 286 -19.98 -8.99 9.76
CA LYS A 286 -21.41 -9.16 10.00
C LYS A 286 -22.27 -8.88 8.76
N ASN A 287 -21.91 -7.82 7.99
CA ASN A 287 -22.80 -7.24 6.99
C ASN A 287 -22.32 -7.43 5.54
N VAL A 288 -21.03 -7.71 5.33
CA VAL A 288 -20.45 -7.79 3.99
C VAL A 288 -19.95 -9.19 3.66
N CYS A 289 -19.13 -9.78 4.54
CA CYS A 289 -18.50 -11.10 4.35
C CYS A 289 -18.81 -12.03 5.53
N PRO A 290 -20.04 -12.54 5.67
CA PRO A 290 -20.40 -13.38 6.82
C PRO A 290 -19.58 -14.67 6.93
N SER A 291 -19.09 -15.21 5.82
CA SER A 291 -18.23 -16.41 5.76
C SER A 291 -16.77 -16.13 6.12
N ALA A 292 -16.31 -14.85 6.11
CA ALA A 292 -14.92 -14.51 6.38
C ALA A 292 -14.46 -15.00 7.75
N VAL A 293 -13.21 -15.41 7.86
CA VAL A 293 -12.54 -15.61 9.15
C VAL A 293 -12.20 -14.25 9.75
N LEU A 294 -12.62 -13.98 10.99
CA LEU A 294 -12.26 -12.77 11.70
C LEU A 294 -11.23 -13.11 12.79
N THR A 295 -10.06 -12.49 12.72
CA THR A 295 -9.02 -12.55 13.75
C THR A 295 -8.80 -11.16 14.31
N LEU A 296 -8.97 -10.98 15.61
CA LEU A 296 -8.70 -9.74 16.33
C LEU A 296 -7.37 -9.87 17.07
N MET A 297 -6.57 -8.81 17.06
CA MET A 297 -5.27 -8.73 17.72
C MET A 297 -5.37 -7.71 18.87
N PRO A 298 -5.59 -8.16 20.12
CA PRO A 298 -5.72 -7.27 21.26
C PRO A 298 -4.48 -6.40 21.47
N GLY A 299 -4.68 -5.10 21.71
CA GLY A 299 -3.59 -4.15 21.97
C GLY A 299 -2.77 -3.75 20.74
N VAL A 300 -2.97 -4.38 19.58
CA VAL A 300 -2.23 -4.08 18.35
C VAL A 300 -2.83 -2.87 17.66
N GLY A 301 -1.95 -1.94 17.25
CA GLY A 301 -2.33 -0.69 16.61
C GLY A 301 -2.42 -0.78 15.07
N HIS A 302 -2.54 0.41 14.44
CA HIS A 302 -2.77 0.52 12.98
C HIS A 302 -1.66 -0.12 12.13
N PHE A 303 -0.39 0.24 12.38
CA PHE A 303 0.76 -0.31 11.63
C PHE A 303 1.17 -1.67 12.22
N CYS A 304 0.25 -2.62 12.17
CA CYS A 304 0.31 -3.87 12.91
C CYS A 304 1.53 -4.74 12.54
N GLN A 305 1.90 -4.81 11.25
CA GLN A 305 3.05 -5.58 10.76
C GLN A 305 4.40 -4.97 11.14
N LEU A 306 4.42 -3.69 11.55
CA LEU A 306 5.62 -3.00 12.04
C LEU A 306 5.70 -3.01 13.57
N GLY A 307 4.60 -2.62 14.23
CA GLY A 307 4.57 -2.43 15.68
C GLY A 307 4.43 -3.73 16.47
N SER A 308 3.81 -4.76 15.88
CA SER A 308 3.58 -6.07 16.52
C SER A 308 3.79 -7.21 15.52
N PRO A 309 5.00 -7.32 14.92
CA PRO A 309 5.24 -8.20 13.78
C PRO A 309 5.00 -9.69 14.10
N GLU A 310 5.31 -10.15 15.32
CA GLU A 310 5.13 -11.53 15.74
C GLU A 310 3.64 -11.87 15.85
N ILE A 311 2.86 -11.04 16.56
CA ILE A 311 1.41 -11.23 16.74
C ILE A 311 0.72 -11.19 15.40
N TRP A 312 1.09 -10.24 14.53
CA TRP A 312 0.51 -10.11 13.20
C TRP A 312 0.83 -11.33 12.33
N ALA A 313 2.10 -11.76 12.30
CA ALA A 313 2.51 -12.91 11.50
C ALA A 313 1.82 -14.20 11.96
N GLU A 314 1.73 -14.44 13.26
CA GLU A 314 1.01 -15.59 13.82
C GLU A 314 -0.47 -15.57 13.46
N SER A 315 -1.13 -14.41 13.61
CA SER A 315 -2.56 -14.23 13.28
C SER A 315 -2.84 -14.49 11.80
N VAL A 316 -1.98 -13.95 10.92
CA VAL A 316 -2.09 -14.11 9.47
C VAL A 316 -1.81 -15.56 9.06
N LEU A 317 -0.70 -16.14 9.52
CA LEU A 317 -0.32 -17.53 9.18
C LEU A 317 -1.30 -18.56 9.73
N GLY A 318 -1.91 -18.29 10.88
CA GLY A 318 -2.95 -19.16 11.44
C GLY A 318 -4.20 -19.31 10.57
N PHE A 319 -4.47 -18.36 9.70
CA PHE A 319 -5.50 -18.50 8.67
C PHE A 319 -5.02 -19.40 7.52
N TYR A 320 -3.84 -19.12 6.97
CA TYR A 320 -3.32 -19.87 5.81
C TYR A 320 -3.01 -21.34 6.11
N GLN A 321 -2.68 -21.68 7.35
CA GLN A 321 -2.49 -23.08 7.79
C GLN A 321 -3.78 -23.91 7.77
N LYS A 322 -4.95 -23.27 7.66
CA LYS A 322 -6.26 -23.94 7.63
C LYS A 322 -6.87 -24.02 6.24
N LEU A 323 -6.21 -23.45 5.23
CA LEU A 323 -6.57 -23.53 3.81
C LEU A 323 -5.98 -24.79 3.17
#